data_51a31cd81fbc9a6afd83d8fe11150659
#
_entry.id   51a31cd81fbc9a6afd83d8fe11150659
#
_cell.length_a   1.000
_cell.length_b   1.000
_cell.length_c   1.000
_cell.angle_alpha   90.00
_cell.angle_beta   90.00
_cell.angle_gamma   90.00
#
_symmetry.space_group_name_H-M   'P 1'
#
loop_
_entity.id
_entity.type
_entity.pdbx_description
1 polymer ?
#
loop_
_entity_poly.entity_id
_entity_poly.type
_entity_poly.pdbx_seq_one_letter_code
_entity_poly.pdbx_strand_id
1 'polypeptide(L)'
;EINKILPGDKIKQSRLISAKIENKNIEIINIYVPNGNPVDTEKYNYKINWIDLFIKEIEKKLKNNNKLIIAGDFNIIPEEKDVYAPENYLNDALFRLEVRKKYRTLINLGLKDVFRNFNKNEGCYTFWDYTQGSWPKNKGLRIDHILVSNNLIDSVEKIEIKKNIRNQLKPSDHVPVECVIN
;
A
#
# COMPACT_ATOMS: atom_id res chain seq x y z
N GLU A 1 -6.69 21.92 -0.67
CA GLU A 1 -7.98 21.22 -0.81
C GLU A 1 -7.84 19.79 -0.25
N ILE A 2 -8.83 19.33 0.54
CA ILE A 2 -8.82 18.00 1.15
C ILE A 2 -9.98 17.19 0.57
N ASN A 3 -9.67 16.06 -0.07
CA ASN A 3 -10.65 15.10 -0.56
C ASN A 3 -10.68 13.86 0.36
N LYS A 4 -11.87 13.38 0.72
CA LYS A 4 -12.04 12.31 1.73
C LYS A 4 -12.73 11.05 1.21
N ILE A 5 -13.16 11.03 -0.05
CA ILE A 5 -13.94 9.92 -0.62
C ILE A 5 -13.39 9.57 -2.01
N LEU A 6 -13.23 8.28 -2.29
CA LEU A 6 -12.88 7.81 -3.62
C LEU A 6 -14.05 8.03 -4.58
N PRO A 7 -13.85 8.75 -5.70
CA PRO A 7 -14.90 8.94 -6.69
C PRO A 7 -15.47 7.61 -7.21
N GLY A 8 -16.80 7.49 -7.22
CA GLY A 8 -17.50 6.30 -7.67
C GLY A 8 -17.70 5.21 -6.62
N ASP A 9 -17.10 5.32 -5.44
CA ASP A 9 -17.37 4.39 -4.33
C ASP A 9 -18.79 4.61 -3.79
N LYS A 10 -19.69 3.64 -4.08
CA LYS A 10 -21.10 3.71 -3.66
C LYS A 10 -21.27 3.54 -2.14
N ILE A 11 -20.36 2.83 -1.49
CA ILE A 11 -20.41 2.57 -0.03
C ILE A 11 -19.90 3.77 0.76
N LYS A 12 -19.08 4.63 0.14
CA LYS A 12 -18.57 5.89 0.70
C LYS A 12 -17.85 5.73 2.04
N GLN A 13 -17.08 4.65 2.20
CA GLN A 13 -16.26 4.46 3.39
C GLN A 13 -15.09 5.45 3.41
N SER A 14 -14.68 5.89 4.60
CA SER A 14 -13.54 6.80 4.82
C SER A 14 -12.21 6.07 4.63
N ARG A 15 -11.88 5.69 3.39
CA ARG A 15 -10.70 4.88 3.02
C ARG A 15 -9.67 5.62 2.19
N LEU A 16 -9.93 6.89 1.91
CA LEU A 16 -9.03 7.75 1.16
C LEU A 16 -9.08 9.16 1.73
N ILE A 17 -7.91 9.77 1.89
CA ILE A 17 -7.78 11.20 2.12
C ILE A 17 -6.64 11.71 1.24
N SER A 18 -6.83 12.84 0.58
CA SER A 18 -5.76 13.49 -0.17
C SER A 18 -5.65 14.97 0.16
N ALA A 19 -4.41 15.47 0.09
CA ALA A 19 -4.09 16.88 0.27
C ALA A 19 -3.02 17.30 -0.74
N LYS A 20 -3.11 18.55 -1.24
CA LYS A 20 -2.11 19.15 -2.13
C LYS A 20 -1.16 20.04 -1.35
N ILE A 21 0.13 19.92 -1.67
CA ILE A 21 1.17 20.85 -1.27
C ILE A 21 1.35 21.83 -2.43
N GLU A 22 0.71 22.99 -2.34
CA GLU A 22 0.55 23.92 -3.46
C GLU A 22 1.90 24.42 -4.00
N ASN A 23 2.82 24.81 -3.13
CA ASN A 23 4.14 25.34 -3.50
C ASN A 23 5.08 24.29 -4.16
N LYS A 24 4.78 23.01 -4.04
CA LYS A 24 5.57 21.90 -4.65
C LYS A 24 4.83 21.19 -5.79
N ASN A 25 3.55 21.49 -6.01
CA ASN A 25 2.66 20.78 -6.94
C ASN A 25 2.66 19.26 -6.70
N ILE A 26 2.64 18.86 -5.41
CA ILE A 26 2.61 17.46 -4.98
C ILE A 26 1.24 17.19 -4.35
N GLU A 27 0.60 16.11 -4.76
CA GLU A 27 -0.59 15.59 -4.07
C GLU A 27 -0.20 14.36 -3.26
N ILE A 28 -0.48 14.40 -1.96
CA ILE A 28 -0.32 13.26 -1.04
C ILE A 28 -1.68 12.59 -0.90
N ILE A 29 -1.73 11.29 -1.12
CA ILE A 29 -2.93 10.45 -1.01
C ILE A 29 -2.65 9.37 0.00
N ASN A 30 -3.39 9.36 1.12
CA ASN A 30 -3.36 8.27 2.08
C ASN A 30 -4.56 7.36 1.85
N ILE A 31 -4.33 6.05 1.85
CA ILE A 31 -5.38 5.04 1.60
C ILE A 31 -5.36 3.93 2.63
N TYR A 32 -6.55 3.37 2.84
CA TYR A 32 -6.78 2.12 3.55
C TYR A 32 -7.62 1.20 2.66
N VAL A 33 -6.96 0.39 1.84
CA VAL A 33 -7.63 -0.53 0.92
C VAL A 33 -8.44 -1.57 1.72
N PRO A 34 -9.67 -1.91 1.30
CA PRO A 34 -10.44 -2.97 1.96
C PRO A 34 -9.63 -4.26 2.09
N ASN A 35 -9.68 -4.92 3.25
CA ASN A 35 -9.00 -6.19 3.47
C ASN A 35 -9.47 -7.27 2.49
N GLY A 36 -10.78 -7.44 2.36
CA GLY A 36 -11.39 -8.32 1.37
C GLY A 36 -11.55 -9.79 1.79
N ASN A 37 -11.02 -10.19 2.94
CA ASN A 37 -11.22 -11.55 3.43
C ASN A 37 -12.62 -11.76 4.07
N PRO A 38 -13.20 -12.96 3.96
CA PRO A 38 -12.77 -14.08 3.12
C PRO A 38 -12.95 -13.82 1.63
N VAL A 39 -12.14 -14.50 0.79
CA VAL A 39 -12.34 -14.49 -0.67
C VAL A 39 -13.70 -15.09 -1.05
N ASP A 40 -14.15 -14.81 -2.26
CA ASP A 40 -15.45 -15.29 -2.80
C ASP A 40 -16.66 -14.78 -2.00
N THR A 41 -16.54 -13.57 -1.41
CA THR A 41 -17.61 -12.88 -0.66
C THR A 41 -17.83 -11.47 -1.19
N GLU A 42 -18.92 -10.82 -0.73
CA GLU A 42 -19.20 -9.40 -0.98
C GLU A 42 -18.04 -8.47 -0.53
N LYS A 43 -17.33 -8.84 0.54
CA LYS A 43 -16.15 -8.09 1.02
C LYS A 43 -15.02 -8.13 0.01
N TYR A 44 -14.78 -9.29 -0.61
CA TYR A 44 -13.78 -9.43 -1.65
C TYR A 44 -14.17 -8.66 -2.92
N ASN A 45 -15.43 -8.79 -3.36
CA ASN A 45 -15.96 -8.05 -4.49
C ASN A 45 -15.83 -6.53 -4.27
N TYR A 46 -16.13 -6.06 -3.06
CA TYR A 46 -15.94 -4.65 -2.71
C TYR A 46 -14.47 -4.22 -2.83
N LYS A 47 -13.52 -5.01 -2.31
CA LYS A 47 -12.08 -4.76 -2.46
C LYS A 47 -11.69 -4.61 -3.92
N ILE A 48 -12.08 -5.56 -4.76
CA ILE A 48 -11.75 -5.57 -6.19
C ILE A 48 -12.28 -4.32 -6.87
N ASN A 49 -13.56 -4.00 -6.66
CA ASN A 49 -14.20 -2.80 -7.22
C ASN A 49 -13.53 -1.51 -6.71
N TRP A 50 -13.20 -1.45 -5.43
CA TRP A 50 -12.54 -0.29 -4.83
C TRP A 50 -11.16 -0.04 -5.48
N ILE A 51 -10.37 -1.08 -5.68
CA ILE A 51 -9.05 -0.97 -6.33
C ILE A 51 -9.21 -0.52 -7.79
N ASP A 52 -10.22 -1.03 -8.52
CA ASP A 52 -10.50 -0.61 -9.91
C ASP A 52 -10.85 0.88 -10.01
N LEU A 53 -11.68 1.38 -9.10
CA LEU A 53 -11.99 2.81 -9.02
C LEU A 53 -10.74 3.63 -8.68
N PHE A 54 -9.92 3.13 -7.75
CA PHE A 54 -8.68 3.78 -7.38
C PHE A 54 -7.68 3.86 -8.54
N ILE A 55 -7.50 2.77 -9.30
CA ILE A 55 -6.66 2.73 -10.51
C ILE A 55 -7.11 3.81 -11.51
N LYS A 56 -8.42 3.90 -11.79
CA LYS A 56 -8.99 4.91 -12.71
C LYS A 56 -8.71 6.35 -12.24
N GLU A 57 -8.85 6.60 -10.94
CA GLU A 57 -8.56 7.92 -10.37
C GLU A 57 -7.08 8.28 -10.48
N ILE A 58 -6.18 7.33 -10.18
CA ILE A 58 -4.74 7.53 -10.30
C ILE A 58 -4.32 7.73 -11.76
N GLU A 59 -4.85 6.96 -12.69
CA GLU A 59 -4.61 7.14 -14.13
C GLU A 59 -4.96 8.55 -14.58
N LYS A 60 -6.14 9.06 -14.18
CA LYS A 60 -6.58 10.42 -14.47
C LYS A 60 -5.62 11.47 -13.91
N LYS A 61 -5.18 11.29 -12.66
CA LYS A 61 -4.25 12.22 -12.01
C LYS A 61 -2.88 12.23 -12.69
N LEU A 62 -2.35 11.06 -13.06
CA LEU A 62 -1.06 10.94 -13.75
C LEU A 62 -1.08 11.54 -15.16
N LYS A 63 -2.19 11.41 -15.91
CA LYS A 63 -2.36 12.06 -17.22
C LYS A 63 -2.26 13.59 -17.15
N ASN A 64 -2.64 14.18 -16.03
CA ASN A 64 -2.51 15.61 -15.77
C ASN A 64 -1.10 16.02 -15.27
N ASN A 65 -0.12 15.12 -15.37
CA ASN A 65 1.26 15.31 -14.95
C ASN A 65 1.43 15.72 -13.47
N ASN A 66 0.50 15.28 -12.61
CA ASN A 66 0.59 15.53 -11.18
C ASN A 66 1.74 14.73 -10.56
N LYS A 67 2.44 15.35 -9.62
CA LYS A 67 3.37 14.65 -8.74
C LYS A 67 2.59 14.00 -7.62
N LEU A 68 2.60 12.66 -7.55
CA LEU A 68 1.80 11.90 -6.59
C LEU A 68 2.69 11.19 -5.59
N ILE A 69 2.28 11.23 -4.31
CA ILE A 69 2.75 10.35 -3.24
C ILE A 69 1.52 9.61 -2.72
N ILE A 70 1.53 8.29 -2.81
CA ILE A 70 0.43 7.43 -2.34
C ILE A 70 0.99 6.56 -1.22
N ALA A 71 0.44 6.69 -0.02
CA ALA A 71 0.89 5.95 1.15
C ALA A 71 -0.29 5.32 1.89
N GLY A 72 -0.03 4.29 2.69
CA GLY A 72 -1.02 3.67 3.57
C GLY A 72 -1.00 2.16 3.57
N ASP A 73 -2.03 1.57 4.20
CA ASP A 73 -2.27 0.14 4.18
C ASP A 73 -3.03 -0.24 2.89
N PHE A 74 -2.30 -0.87 2.00
CA PHE A 74 -2.86 -1.35 0.73
C PHE A 74 -3.59 -2.68 0.89
N ASN A 75 -3.39 -3.41 1.98
CA ASN A 75 -3.88 -4.78 2.13
C ASN A 75 -3.55 -5.64 0.89
N ILE A 76 -2.40 -5.42 0.29
CA ILE A 76 -1.88 -6.16 -0.86
C ILE A 76 -0.44 -6.58 -0.60
N ILE A 77 -0.18 -7.86 -0.79
CA ILE A 77 1.15 -8.45 -0.81
C ILE A 77 1.59 -8.54 -2.29
N PRO A 78 2.50 -7.69 -2.77
CA PRO A 78 2.81 -7.60 -4.21
C PRO A 78 3.53 -8.82 -4.77
N GLU A 79 4.51 -9.35 -4.03
CA GLU A 79 5.39 -10.43 -4.47
C GLU A 79 5.58 -11.47 -3.36
N GLU A 80 6.09 -12.66 -3.72
CA GLU A 80 6.35 -13.74 -2.76
C GLU A 80 7.33 -13.35 -1.66
N LYS A 81 8.34 -12.54 -1.97
CA LYS A 81 9.28 -12.01 -0.98
C LYS A 81 8.68 -11.01 0.03
N ASP A 82 7.41 -10.61 -0.18
CA ASP A 82 6.64 -9.71 0.68
C ASP A 82 5.80 -10.43 1.74
N VAL A 83 5.92 -11.76 1.81
CA VAL A 83 5.22 -12.62 2.78
C VAL A 83 6.13 -13.75 3.26
N TYR A 84 5.99 -14.15 4.52
CA TYR A 84 6.87 -15.17 5.14
C TYR A 84 6.64 -16.60 4.65
N ALA A 85 5.44 -16.93 4.13
CA ALA A 85 5.06 -18.27 3.65
C ALA A 85 4.02 -18.14 2.53
N PRO A 86 4.45 -17.81 1.28
CA PRO A 86 3.56 -17.49 0.17
C PRO A 86 2.52 -18.57 -0.10
N GLU A 87 2.88 -19.85 0.09
CA GLU A 87 2.02 -21.02 -0.13
C GLU A 87 0.74 -21.00 0.74
N ASN A 88 0.82 -20.41 1.93
CA ASN A 88 -0.31 -20.29 2.85
C ASN A 88 -1.28 -19.15 2.48
N TYR A 89 -0.88 -18.24 1.58
CA TYR A 89 -1.64 -17.05 1.22
C TYR A 89 -2.24 -17.10 -0.19
N LEU A 90 -2.08 -18.19 -0.93
CA LEU A 90 -2.58 -18.30 -2.31
C LEU A 90 -4.09 -18.03 -2.44
N ASN A 91 -4.86 -18.36 -1.39
CA ASN A 91 -6.30 -18.12 -1.29
C ASN A 91 -6.66 -16.96 -0.35
N ASP A 92 -5.69 -16.13 0.05
CA ASP A 92 -5.91 -14.95 0.86
C ASP A 92 -6.18 -13.72 -0.03
N ALA A 93 -7.13 -12.88 0.36
CA ALA A 93 -7.50 -11.65 -0.36
C ALA A 93 -6.35 -10.66 -0.52
N LEU A 94 -5.30 -10.76 0.29
CA LEU A 94 -4.12 -9.90 0.21
C LEU A 94 -3.14 -10.38 -0.88
N PHE A 95 -3.18 -11.67 -1.26
CA PHE A 95 -2.16 -12.29 -2.13
C PHE A 95 -2.73 -12.93 -3.40
N ARG A 96 -4.04 -13.01 -3.58
CA ARG A 96 -4.67 -13.52 -4.82
C ARG A 96 -4.03 -12.87 -6.04
N LEU A 97 -3.79 -13.67 -7.08
CA LEU A 97 -3.16 -13.21 -8.32
C LEU A 97 -3.87 -12.00 -8.92
N GLU A 98 -5.20 -11.94 -8.85
CA GLU A 98 -6.00 -10.83 -9.32
C GLU A 98 -5.62 -9.52 -8.60
N VAL A 99 -5.49 -9.55 -7.28
CA VAL A 99 -5.13 -8.39 -6.45
C VAL A 99 -3.68 -7.94 -6.74
N ARG A 100 -2.77 -8.89 -6.87
CA ARG A 100 -1.36 -8.63 -7.25
C ARG A 100 -1.27 -8.00 -8.65
N LYS A 101 -2.07 -8.46 -9.61
CA LYS A 101 -2.16 -7.86 -10.95
C LYS A 101 -2.62 -6.40 -10.88
N LYS A 102 -3.60 -6.06 -10.03
CA LYS A 102 -4.08 -4.68 -9.84
C LYS A 102 -2.99 -3.78 -9.25
N TYR A 103 -2.22 -4.26 -8.28
CA TYR A 103 -1.04 -3.54 -7.78
C TYR A 103 -0.02 -3.28 -8.90
N ARG A 104 0.26 -4.29 -9.71
CA ARG A 104 1.16 -4.15 -10.87
C ARG A 104 0.62 -3.17 -11.91
N THR A 105 -0.70 -3.09 -12.08
CA THR A 105 -1.32 -2.06 -12.94
C THR A 105 -0.99 -0.66 -12.43
N LEU A 106 -1.08 -0.39 -11.12
CA LEU A 106 -0.66 0.90 -10.55
C LEU A 106 0.81 1.22 -10.87
N ILE A 107 1.70 0.25 -10.72
CA ILE A 107 3.12 0.41 -11.08
C ILE A 107 3.28 0.72 -12.58
N ASN A 108 2.58 0.01 -13.45
CA ASN A 108 2.65 0.18 -14.90
C ASN A 108 2.06 1.52 -15.38
N LEU A 109 1.18 2.15 -14.63
CA LEU A 109 0.68 3.51 -14.90
C LEU A 109 1.75 4.59 -14.72
N GLY A 110 2.90 4.26 -14.17
CA GLY A 110 4.00 5.21 -13.93
C GLY A 110 4.23 5.54 -12.45
N LEU A 111 3.84 4.63 -11.56
CA LEU A 111 4.21 4.69 -10.15
C LEU A 111 5.44 3.82 -9.86
N LYS A 112 6.17 4.16 -8.81
CA LYS A 112 7.29 3.38 -8.26
C LYS A 112 6.98 2.97 -6.82
N ASP A 113 7.12 1.68 -6.51
CA ASP A 113 7.19 1.21 -5.12
C ASP A 113 8.54 1.66 -4.55
N VAL A 114 8.50 2.69 -3.69
CA VAL A 114 9.72 3.31 -3.17
C VAL A 114 10.57 2.30 -2.44
N PHE A 115 9.97 1.47 -1.56
CA PHE A 115 10.75 0.49 -0.82
C PHE A 115 11.45 -0.50 -1.77
N ARG A 116 10.76 -1.02 -2.77
CA ARG A 116 11.32 -1.98 -3.73
C ARG A 116 12.29 -1.34 -4.73
N ASN A 117 12.25 -0.04 -4.90
CA ASN A 117 13.27 0.68 -5.68
C ASN A 117 14.63 0.66 -4.98
N PHE A 118 14.65 0.81 -3.64
CA PHE A 118 15.89 0.86 -2.83
C PHE A 118 16.29 -0.49 -2.23
N ASN A 119 15.34 -1.39 -1.97
CA ASN A 119 15.59 -2.65 -1.28
C ASN A 119 14.95 -3.84 -2.00
N LYS A 120 15.77 -4.79 -2.41
CA LYS A 120 15.35 -6.02 -3.12
C LYS A 120 15.23 -7.24 -2.20
N ASN A 121 15.65 -7.11 -0.92
CA ASN A 121 15.69 -8.24 0.01
C ASN A 121 14.28 -8.72 0.37
N GLU A 122 14.16 -10.00 0.62
CA GLU A 122 12.99 -10.63 1.23
C GLU A 122 12.96 -10.42 2.75
N GLY A 123 11.84 -10.77 3.40
CA GLY A 123 11.73 -10.71 4.86
C GLY A 123 11.62 -9.29 5.45
N CYS A 124 11.38 -8.31 4.59
CA CYS A 124 11.17 -6.91 5.00
C CYS A 124 9.67 -6.64 5.10
N TYR A 125 9.11 -6.79 6.28
CA TYR A 125 7.68 -6.72 6.52
C TYR A 125 7.28 -5.45 7.25
N THR A 126 5.99 -5.09 7.16
CA THR A 126 5.39 -3.93 7.84
C THR A 126 4.32 -4.33 8.85
N PHE A 127 3.85 -5.60 8.79
CA PHE A 127 2.79 -6.17 9.61
C PHE A 127 3.20 -7.53 10.18
N TRP A 128 2.84 -7.79 11.45
CA TRP A 128 2.93 -9.10 12.12
C TRP A 128 1.72 -9.31 13.01
N ASP A 129 0.93 -10.34 12.72
CA ASP A 129 -0.19 -10.73 13.58
C ASP A 129 0.24 -10.89 15.04
N TYR A 130 -0.67 -10.60 15.98
CA TYR A 130 -0.42 -10.79 17.41
C TYR A 130 -0.39 -12.26 17.85
N THR A 131 -0.92 -13.16 17.01
CA THR A 131 -1.08 -14.58 17.32
C THR A 131 0.14 -15.39 16.90
N GLN A 132 0.23 -16.63 17.41
CA GLN A 132 1.18 -17.67 17.01
C GLN A 132 2.67 -17.30 17.13
N GLY A 133 3.00 -16.22 17.87
CA GLY A 133 4.36 -15.74 17.98
C GLY A 133 4.92 -15.21 16.65
N SER A 134 4.08 -14.56 15.85
CA SER A 134 4.43 -14.09 14.51
C SER A 134 5.60 -13.12 14.54
N TRP A 135 5.63 -12.19 15.49
CA TRP A 135 6.73 -11.23 15.63
C TRP A 135 8.10 -11.88 15.90
N PRO A 136 8.30 -12.68 16.98
CA PRO A 136 9.61 -13.27 17.27
C PRO A 136 10.08 -14.27 16.19
N LYS A 137 9.15 -14.87 15.44
CA LYS A 137 9.46 -15.78 14.33
C LYS A 137 9.61 -15.08 13.00
N ASN A 138 9.51 -13.75 12.95
CA ASN A 138 9.49 -12.92 11.75
C ASN A 138 8.47 -13.39 10.69
N LYS A 139 7.31 -13.89 11.11
CA LYS A 139 6.21 -14.29 10.23
C LYS A 139 5.37 -13.06 9.88
N GLY A 140 5.85 -12.26 8.95
CA GLY A 140 5.27 -10.96 8.61
C GLY A 140 4.79 -10.84 7.17
N LEU A 141 4.15 -9.72 6.90
CA LEU A 141 3.64 -9.29 5.59
C LEU A 141 4.09 -7.86 5.32
N ARG A 142 4.44 -7.54 4.08
CA ARG A 142 4.59 -6.14 3.65
C ARG A 142 3.33 -5.72 2.92
N ILE A 143 2.47 -4.98 3.60
CA ILE A 143 1.15 -4.53 3.11
C ILE A 143 0.98 -3.01 3.18
N ASP A 144 1.87 -2.32 3.90
CA ASP A 144 1.95 -0.87 3.91
C ASP A 144 2.99 -0.42 2.88
N HIS A 145 2.58 0.44 1.96
CA HIS A 145 3.41 0.85 0.83
C HIS A 145 3.46 2.37 0.70
N ILE A 146 4.57 2.86 0.14
CA ILE A 146 4.70 4.22 -0.37
C ILE A 146 5.02 4.11 -1.85
N LEU A 147 4.08 4.57 -2.68
CA LEU A 147 4.25 4.69 -4.12
C LEU A 147 4.42 6.16 -4.48
N VAL A 148 5.33 6.45 -5.40
CA VAL A 148 5.51 7.80 -5.94
C VAL A 148 5.42 7.78 -7.47
N SER A 149 4.97 8.88 -8.07
CA SER A 149 5.02 9.03 -9.52
C SER A 149 6.47 9.06 -10.02
N ASN A 150 6.71 8.61 -11.25
CA ASN A 150 8.06 8.49 -11.83
C ASN A 150 8.88 9.78 -11.72
N ASN A 151 8.24 10.93 -11.83
CA ASN A 151 8.89 12.24 -11.74
C ASN A 151 9.26 12.67 -10.31
N LEU A 152 9.00 11.84 -9.30
CA LEU A 152 9.39 12.07 -7.90
C LEU A 152 10.44 11.08 -7.40
N ILE A 153 10.70 9.98 -8.09
CA ILE A 153 11.55 8.92 -7.54
C ILE A 153 12.98 9.38 -7.26
N ASP A 154 13.51 10.26 -8.11
CA ASP A 154 14.87 10.80 -7.96
C ASP A 154 14.97 11.82 -6.81
N SER A 155 13.85 12.32 -6.30
CA SER A 155 13.79 13.18 -5.11
C SER A 155 13.73 12.39 -3.80
N VAL A 156 13.57 11.08 -3.86
CA VAL A 156 13.55 10.23 -2.66
C VAL A 156 14.97 10.04 -2.15
N GLU A 157 15.22 10.54 -0.94
CA GLU A 157 16.52 10.39 -0.26
C GLU A 157 16.62 9.08 0.52
N LYS A 158 15.55 8.72 1.24
CA LYS A 158 15.56 7.58 2.16
C LYS A 158 14.18 6.96 2.28
N ILE A 159 14.16 5.63 2.45
CA ILE A 159 12.98 4.89 2.92
C ILE A 159 13.40 3.86 3.98
N GLU A 160 12.62 3.75 5.04
CA GLU A 160 12.91 2.85 6.15
C GLU A 160 11.62 2.27 6.76
N ILE A 161 11.60 0.95 6.98
CA ILE A 161 10.60 0.28 7.81
C ILE A 161 11.08 0.30 9.26
N LYS A 162 10.37 1.01 10.14
CA LYS A 162 10.75 1.20 11.57
C LYS A 162 10.44 -0.03 12.41
N LYS A 163 11.04 -1.16 12.03
CA LYS A 163 10.79 -2.48 12.63
C LYS A 163 10.95 -2.51 14.16
N ASN A 164 11.87 -1.71 14.71
CA ASN A 164 12.15 -1.60 16.15
C ASN A 164 10.93 -1.13 16.97
N ILE A 165 9.99 -0.41 16.37
CA ILE A 165 8.75 0.05 17.03
C ILE A 165 7.90 -1.15 17.50
N ARG A 166 7.97 -2.27 16.80
CA ARG A 166 7.26 -3.51 17.17
C ARG A 166 7.71 -4.12 18.51
N ASN A 167 8.86 -3.71 19.05
CA ASN A 167 9.37 -4.13 20.37
C ASN A 167 8.86 -3.28 21.55
N GLN A 168 8.08 -2.24 21.30
CA GLN A 168 7.55 -1.38 22.36
C GLN A 168 6.46 -2.08 23.19
N LEU A 169 6.11 -1.49 24.34
CA LEU A 169 5.03 -1.97 25.17
C LEU A 169 3.69 -1.77 24.44
N LYS A 170 2.92 -2.85 24.29
CA LYS A 170 1.62 -2.86 23.55
C LYS A 170 1.73 -2.21 22.14
N PRO A 171 2.63 -2.68 21.29
CA PRO A 171 2.81 -2.08 19.98
C PRO A 171 1.64 -2.42 19.06
N SER A 172 1.47 -1.64 17.99
CA SER A 172 0.60 -2.01 16.88
C SER A 172 1.12 -3.29 16.19
N ASP A 173 0.26 -4.02 15.51
CA ASP A 173 0.61 -5.11 14.58
C ASP A 173 1.29 -4.59 13.30
N HIS A 174 1.12 -3.31 12.98
CA HIS A 174 1.88 -2.60 11.95
C HIS A 174 3.04 -1.80 12.53
N VAL A 175 4.05 -1.53 11.71
CA VAL A 175 5.14 -0.59 12.02
C VAL A 175 5.16 0.56 11.01
N PRO A 176 5.61 1.76 11.41
CA PRO A 176 5.72 2.89 10.49
C PRO A 176 6.68 2.62 9.33
N VAL A 177 6.30 3.12 8.16
CA VAL A 177 7.19 3.25 6.98
C VAL A 177 7.49 4.73 6.80
N GLU A 178 8.76 5.11 6.92
CA GLU A 178 9.24 6.48 6.80
C GLU A 178 9.90 6.69 5.44
N CYS A 179 9.53 7.76 4.76
CA CYS A 179 10.15 8.17 3.49
C CYS A 179 10.54 9.66 3.57
N VAL A 180 11.76 9.98 3.17
CA VAL A 180 12.27 11.35 3.06
C VAL A 180 12.35 11.72 1.58
N ILE A 181 11.71 12.84 1.21
CA ILE A 181 11.64 13.36 -0.16
C ILE A 181 12.05 14.83 -0.13
N ASN A 182 13.05 15.21 -0.93
CA ASN A 182 13.59 16.57 -1.07
C ASN A 182 12.75 17.44 -2.03
#